data_9929df3070e73c1ea9ab5199f39cfd6b
#
_entry.id   9929df3070e73c1ea9ab5199f39cfd6b
#
_cell.length_a   1.000
_cell.length_b   1.000
_cell.length_c   1.000
_cell.angle_alpha   90.00
_cell.angle_beta   90.00
_cell.angle_gamma   90.00
#
_symmetry.space_group_name_H-M   'P 1'
#
loop_
_entity.id
_entity.type
_entity.pdbx_description
1 polymer ?
#
loop_
_entity_poly.entity_id
_entity_poly.type
_entity_poly.pdbx_seq_one_letter_code
_entity_poly.pdbx_strand_id
1 'polypeptide(L)'
;MRFRWYSFLPVINYCLYNMNEPENIKIKLPNLLLIAGNGRNVGKTTLACRIITHFSEKMPVTGLKITPHFHDYDETDLVFKSEKFIILDETKYHEKDSSRMLKAGANRVFFVMAKPEFSGEAAQKILQFLPSNLVVCESGGFHEFVNPGLFLMIKHAGDEIIKTHLLNYSPIIVNNNGTDFDFDIQQLEFKNKTIKLKN
;
A
#
# COMPACT_ATOMS: atom_id res chain seq x y z
N MET A 1 38.60 -48.69 -27.76
CA MET A 1 38.25 -47.29 -27.53
C MET A 1 37.27 -47.21 -26.39
N ARG A 2 37.72 -46.80 -25.18
CA ARG A 2 36.87 -46.65 -23.98
C ARG A 2 36.54 -45.19 -23.81
N PHE A 3 35.25 -44.80 -24.00
CA PHE A 3 34.77 -43.46 -23.67
C PHE A 3 34.53 -43.38 -22.15
N ARG A 4 35.23 -42.45 -21.51
CA ARG A 4 35.18 -42.14 -20.10
C ARG A 4 34.13 -41.05 -19.91
N TRP A 5 32.99 -41.36 -19.28
CA TRP A 5 31.99 -40.38 -18.87
C TRP A 5 32.49 -39.65 -17.63
N TYR A 6 32.75 -38.35 -17.77
CA TYR A 6 32.92 -37.46 -16.65
C TYR A 6 31.58 -37.10 -16.09
N SER A 7 31.29 -37.54 -14.86
CA SER A 7 30.16 -37.14 -14.09
C SER A 7 30.35 -35.70 -13.59
N PHE A 8 29.64 -34.76 -14.20
CA PHE A 8 29.39 -33.45 -13.62
C PHE A 8 28.20 -33.57 -12.69
N LEU A 9 28.41 -33.65 -11.39
CA LEU A 9 27.41 -33.34 -10.37
C LEU A 9 27.87 -32.08 -9.66
N PRO A 10 27.08 -31.02 -9.78
CA PRO A 10 27.42 -29.74 -9.22
C PRO A 10 26.71 -29.51 -7.88
N VAL A 11 27.41 -28.91 -7.05
CA VAL A 11 27.17 -27.68 -6.28
C VAL A 11 25.70 -27.21 -6.11
N ILE A 12 24.73 -28.13 -5.96
CA ILE A 12 23.35 -27.77 -5.60
C ILE A 12 23.01 -28.13 -4.14
N ASN A 13 23.93 -28.73 -3.39
CA ASN A 13 23.63 -29.26 -2.05
C ASN A 13 24.18 -28.42 -0.87
N TYR A 14 24.52 -27.14 -1.05
CA TYR A 14 24.99 -26.31 0.06
C TYR A 14 24.04 -25.17 0.47
N CYS A 15 22.86 -25.05 -0.16
CA CYS A 15 21.87 -24.02 0.17
C CYS A 15 20.62 -24.52 0.92
N LEU A 16 20.55 -25.78 1.35
CA LEU A 16 19.33 -26.34 1.93
C LEU A 16 19.38 -26.58 3.45
N TYR A 17 20.35 -26.02 4.18
CA TYR A 17 20.48 -26.29 5.61
C TYR A 17 20.61 -25.05 6.51
N ASN A 18 19.96 -23.94 6.15
CA ASN A 18 19.67 -22.85 7.08
C ASN A 18 18.30 -22.24 6.74
N MET A 19 17.25 -23.04 6.85
CA MET A 19 15.87 -22.54 6.89
C MET A 19 15.50 -22.23 8.35
N ASN A 20 16.17 -21.28 8.96
CA ASN A 20 15.54 -20.40 9.92
C ASN A 20 14.46 -19.64 9.13
N GLU A 21 13.27 -19.45 9.72
CA GLU A 21 12.09 -18.86 9.07
C GLU A 21 12.49 -17.74 8.13
N PRO A 22 11.97 -17.70 6.88
CA PRO A 22 12.36 -16.64 5.95
C PRO A 22 11.98 -15.33 6.62
N GLU A 23 12.97 -14.52 7.01
CA GLU A 23 12.73 -13.10 7.30
C GLU A 23 11.89 -12.60 6.13
N ASN A 24 10.67 -12.18 6.42
CA ASN A 24 9.71 -11.75 5.41
C ASN A 24 10.25 -10.45 4.81
N ILE A 25 11.12 -10.58 3.79
CA ILE A 25 11.85 -9.46 3.18
C ILE A 25 10.82 -8.53 2.56
N LYS A 26 10.47 -7.47 3.29
CA LYS A 26 9.53 -6.46 2.81
C LYS A 26 10.12 -5.68 1.65
N ILE A 27 9.28 -5.44 0.66
CA ILE A 27 9.67 -4.66 -0.52
C ILE A 27 9.74 -3.18 -0.14
N LYS A 28 10.89 -2.54 -0.40
CA LYS A 28 11.06 -1.10 -0.16
C LYS A 28 10.30 -0.29 -1.21
N LEU A 29 9.39 0.56 -0.76
CA LEU A 29 8.62 1.50 -1.58
C LEU A 29 8.76 2.93 -1.07
N PRO A 30 9.88 3.60 -1.34
CA PRO A 30 10.14 4.94 -0.82
C PRO A 30 9.15 5.99 -1.35
N ASN A 31 8.48 5.73 -2.49
CA ASN A 31 7.45 6.58 -3.07
C ASN A 31 6.04 6.34 -2.51
N LEU A 32 5.87 5.41 -1.56
CA LEU A 32 4.60 5.07 -0.96
C LEU A 32 4.38 5.82 0.35
N LEU A 33 3.26 6.55 0.46
CA LEU A 33 2.70 7.02 1.71
C LEU A 33 1.55 6.07 2.08
N LEU A 34 1.73 5.32 3.17
CA LEU A 34 0.75 4.35 3.66
C LEU A 34 -0.08 4.95 4.80
N ILE A 35 -1.38 4.77 4.74
CA ILE A 35 -2.34 5.21 5.75
C ILE A 35 -3.10 3.99 6.27
N ALA A 36 -2.91 3.66 7.55
CA ALA A 36 -3.71 2.70 8.28
C ALA A 36 -4.59 3.40 9.33
N GLY A 37 -5.50 2.68 9.92
CA GLY A 37 -6.36 3.23 10.96
C GLY A 37 -6.49 2.31 12.16
N ASN A 38 -6.55 2.90 13.34
CA ASN A 38 -6.80 2.21 14.60
C ASN A 38 -8.18 1.51 14.62
N GLY A 39 -9.11 2.00 13.78
CA GLY A 39 -10.47 1.47 13.68
C GLY A 39 -11.11 1.75 12.32
N ARG A 40 -12.44 1.53 12.26
CA ARG A 40 -13.28 1.97 11.14
C ARG A 40 -13.62 3.46 11.32
N ASN A 41 -13.88 4.14 10.22
CA ASN A 41 -14.34 5.54 10.17
C ASN A 41 -13.44 6.58 10.87
N VAL A 42 -12.20 6.26 11.16
CA VAL A 42 -11.23 7.18 11.80
C VAL A 42 -10.72 8.29 10.86
N GLY A 43 -11.18 8.33 9.60
CA GLY A 43 -10.82 9.39 8.65
C GLY A 43 -9.71 9.04 7.66
N LYS A 44 -9.35 7.76 7.46
CA LYS A 44 -8.30 7.32 6.52
C LYS A 44 -8.46 7.89 5.11
N THR A 45 -9.63 7.67 4.50
CA THR A 45 -9.92 8.14 3.15
C THR A 45 -9.90 9.67 3.07
N THR A 46 -10.37 10.36 4.12
CA THR A 46 -10.36 11.82 4.18
C THR A 46 -8.94 12.37 4.20
N LEU A 47 -8.04 11.81 5.02
CA LEU A 47 -6.63 12.23 5.04
C LEU A 47 -5.93 11.89 3.72
N ALA A 48 -6.19 10.70 3.16
CA ALA A 48 -5.65 10.31 1.85
C ALA A 48 -6.04 11.32 0.77
N CYS A 49 -7.33 11.70 0.69
CA CYS A 49 -7.81 12.69 -0.25
C CYS A 49 -7.16 14.06 -0.06
N ARG A 50 -7.02 14.54 1.18
CA ARG A 50 -6.32 15.81 1.46
C ARG A 50 -4.87 15.80 1.00
N ILE A 51 -4.14 14.69 1.22
CA ILE A 51 -2.76 14.53 0.77
C ILE A 51 -2.69 14.49 -0.75
N ILE A 52 -3.61 13.74 -1.40
CA ILE A 52 -3.69 13.70 -2.87
C ILE A 52 -3.92 15.11 -3.42
N THR A 53 -4.90 15.85 -2.90
CA THR A 53 -5.17 17.23 -3.33
C THR A 53 -3.93 18.12 -3.21
N HIS A 54 -3.19 18.04 -2.09
CA HIS A 54 -1.98 18.83 -1.87
C HIS A 54 -0.90 18.59 -2.92
N PHE A 55 -0.72 17.35 -3.36
CA PHE A 55 0.34 17.03 -4.32
C PHE A 55 -0.12 17.09 -5.78
N SER A 56 -1.40 16.79 -6.08
CA SER A 56 -1.91 16.71 -7.45
C SER A 56 -1.84 18.02 -8.23
N GLU A 57 -1.80 19.16 -7.54
CA GLU A 57 -1.57 20.47 -8.16
C GLU A 57 -0.15 20.62 -8.75
N LYS A 58 0.81 19.82 -8.30
CA LYS A 58 2.23 19.95 -8.62
C LYS A 58 2.79 18.75 -9.39
N MET A 59 2.19 17.57 -9.23
CA MET A 59 2.71 16.34 -9.80
C MET A 59 1.62 15.26 -9.92
N PRO A 60 1.82 14.25 -10.79
CA PRO A 60 0.93 13.09 -10.81
C PRO A 60 0.97 12.32 -9.48
N VAL A 61 -0.21 11.98 -8.97
CA VAL A 61 -0.40 11.17 -7.76
C VAL A 61 -1.25 9.96 -8.09
N THR A 62 -0.83 8.79 -7.64
CA THR A 62 -1.62 7.54 -7.76
C THR A 62 -2.25 7.22 -6.42
N GLY A 63 -3.56 6.97 -6.42
CA GLY A 63 -4.25 6.40 -5.28
C GLY A 63 -4.11 4.87 -5.27
N LEU A 64 -4.08 4.29 -4.08
CA LEU A 64 -4.18 2.84 -3.89
C LEU A 64 -5.09 2.56 -2.70
N LYS A 65 -6.13 1.78 -2.91
CA LYS A 65 -7.00 1.32 -1.84
C LYS A 65 -7.03 -0.21 -1.79
N ILE A 66 -6.73 -0.79 -0.64
CA ILE A 66 -6.75 -2.24 -0.44
C ILE A 66 -7.76 -2.57 0.65
N THR A 67 -8.73 -3.43 0.34
CA THR A 67 -9.83 -3.82 1.24
C THR A 67 -10.09 -5.32 1.21
N PRO A 68 -10.49 -5.93 2.34
CA PRO A 68 -10.97 -7.32 2.35
C PRO A 68 -12.43 -7.46 1.86
N HIS A 69 -13.13 -6.34 1.64
CA HIS A 69 -14.52 -6.35 1.24
C HIS A 69 -14.63 -6.29 -0.28
N PHE A 70 -15.41 -7.20 -0.86
CA PHE A 70 -15.71 -7.22 -2.28
C PHE A 70 -16.95 -6.35 -2.54
N HIS A 71 -16.86 -5.53 -3.59
CA HIS A 71 -17.90 -4.64 -4.06
C HIS A 71 -18.13 -4.86 -5.55
N ASP A 72 -19.29 -4.45 -6.05
CA ASP A 72 -19.54 -4.39 -7.48
C ASP A 72 -18.56 -3.44 -8.15
N TYR A 73 -18.12 -3.76 -9.35
CA TYR A 73 -17.15 -2.98 -10.11
C TYR A 73 -17.51 -2.95 -11.60
N ASP A 74 -16.96 -1.98 -12.32
CA ASP A 74 -17.04 -1.92 -13.77
C ASP A 74 -15.97 -2.83 -14.38
N GLU A 75 -16.35 -3.76 -15.23
CA GLU A 75 -15.43 -4.66 -15.93
C GLU A 75 -14.43 -3.89 -16.83
N THR A 76 -14.73 -2.64 -17.20
CA THR A 76 -13.81 -1.81 -17.98
C THR A 76 -12.58 -1.36 -17.20
N ASP A 77 -12.66 -1.35 -15.86
CA ASP A 77 -11.55 -0.99 -14.96
C ASP A 77 -10.72 -2.23 -14.56
N LEU A 78 -11.11 -3.42 -15.01
CA LEU A 78 -10.48 -4.67 -14.58
C LEU A 78 -9.05 -4.82 -15.12
N VAL A 79 -8.08 -4.92 -14.21
CA VAL A 79 -6.67 -5.21 -14.52
C VAL A 79 -6.32 -6.66 -14.26
N PHE A 80 -6.86 -7.20 -13.16
CA PHE A 80 -6.62 -8.60 -12.79
C PHE A 80 -7.78 -9.15 -11.97
N LYS A 81 -8.17 -10.40 -12.27
CA LYS A 81 -9.23 -11.13 -11.55
C LYS A 81 -8.82 -12.56 -11.32
N SER A 82 -9.04 -13.03 -10.10
CA SER A 82 -8.98 -14.43 -9.69
C SER A 82 -10.08 -14.71 -8.67
N GLU A 83 -10.24 -15.95 -8.25
CA GLU A 83 -11.14 -16.31 -7.15
C GLU A 83 -10.67 -15.74 -5.79
N LYS A 84 -9.40 -15.32 -5.69
CA LYS A 84 -8.72 -14.89 -4.48
C LYS A 84 -8.79 -13.39 -4.27
N PHE A 85 -8.55 -12.63 -5.34
CA PHE A 85 -8.51 -11.15 -5.33
C PHE A 85 -8.75 -10.56 -6.71
N ILE A 86 -9.11 -9.29 -6.71
CA ILE A 86 -9.40 -8.47 -7.90
C ILE A 86 -8.59 -7.19 -7.80
N ILE A 87 -8.04 -6.74 -8.92
CA ILE A 87 -7.38 -5.43 -9.05
C ILE A 87 -8.06 -4.65 -10.16
N LEU A 88 -8.50 -3.45 -9.83
CA LEU A 88 -9.08 -2.47 -10.74
C LEU A 88 -8.10 -1.31 -10.91
N ASP A 89 -8.14 -0.66 -12.08
CA ASP A 89 -7.44 0.58 -12.40
C ASP A 89 -8.48 1.63 -12.78
N GLU A 90 -8.97 2.33 -11.78
CA GLU A 90 -10.00 3.36 -11.95
C GLU A 90 -9.36 4.65 -12.47
N THR A 91 -9.66 5.00 -13.71
CA THR A 91 -9.24 6.26 -14.34
C THR A 91 -10.40 7.21 -14.56
N LYS A 92 -11.63 6.71 -14.43
CA LYS A 92 -12.87 7.48 -14.59
C LYS A 92 -13.60 7.58 -13.25
N TYR A 93 -14.27 8.73 -13.07
CA TYR A 93 -15.09 8.94 -11.90
C TYR A 93 -16.36 8.09 -11.94
N HIS A 94 -16.59 7.32 -10.89
CA HIS A 94 -17.83 6.63 -10.58
C HIS A 94 -18.32 7.08 -9.20
N GLU A 95 -19.62 6.93 -8.89
CA GLU A 95 -20.20 7.36 -7.60
C GLU A 95 -19.81 6.46 -6.39
N LYS A 96 -18.66 5.80 -6.43
CA LYS A 96 -18.17 4.87 -5.41
C LYS A 96 -17.12 5.52 -4.50
N ASP A 97 -16.89 4.93 -3.32
CA ASP A 97 -15.91 5.42 -2.33
C ASP A 97 -14.46 5.48 -2.83
N SER A 98 -14.04 4.57 -3.73
CA SER A 98 -12.73 4.60 -4.40
C SER A 98 -12.56 5.86 -5.27
N SER A 99 -13.64 6.32 -5.90
CA SER A 99 -13.68 7.54 -6.70
C SER A 99 -13.42 8.83 -5.90
N ARG A 100 -13.45 8.79 -4.56
CA ARG A 100 -13.08 9.96 -3.74
C ARG A 100 -11.61 10.36 -3.93
N MET A 101 -10.71 9.39 -4.16
CA MET A 101 -9.30 9.69 -4.46
C MET A 101 -9.14 10.31 -5.86
N LEU A 102 -9.92 9.87 -6.87
CA LEU A 102 -9.96 10.52 -8.18
C LEU A 102 -10.48 11.94 -8.09
N LYS A 103 -11.58 12.17 -7.35
CA LYS A 103 -12.11 13.52 -7.09
C LYS A 103 -11.09 14.44 -6.41
N ALA A 104 -10.24 13.88 -5.56
CA ALA A 104 -9.17 14.61 -4.87
C ALA A 104 -8.00 14.97 -5.80
N GLY A 105 -8.02 14.52 -7.06
CA GLY A 105 -6.99 14.84 -8.06
C GLY A 105 -5.98 13.73 -8.34
N ALA A 106 -6.19 12.50 -7.83
CA ALA A 106 -5.39 11.36 -8.29
C ALA A 106 -5.60 11.15 -9.80
N ASN A 107 -4.52 10.96 -10.55
CA ASN A 107 -4.61 10.74 -11.99
C ASN A 107 -5.06 9.30 -12.35
N ARG A 108 -4.95 8.37 -11.40
CA ARG A 108 -5.51 7.02 -11.42
C ARG A 108 -5.61 6.47 -10.00
N VAL A 109 -6.48 5.48 -9.81
CA VAL A 109 -6.62 4.79 -8.51
C VAL A 109 -6.64 3.30 -8.74
N PHE A 110 -5.71 2.58 -8.12
CA PHE A 110 -5.81 1.14 -8.02
C PHE A 110 -6.70 0.77 -6.84
N PHE A 111 -7.71 -0.04 -7.11
CA PHE A 111 -8.57 -0.60 -6.08
C PHE A 111 -8.39 -2.11 -6.03
N VAL A 112 -7.93 -2.60 -4.87
CA VAL A 112 -7.62 -4.01 -4.65
C VAL A 112 -8.61 -4.57 -3.63
N MET A 113 -9.36 -5.57 -4.04
CA MET A 113 -10.25 -6.35 -3.19
C MET A 113 -9.64 -7.74 -3.01
N ALA A 114 -9.19 -8.08 -1.80
CA ALA A 114 -8.51 -9.33 -1.54
C ALA A 114 -9.00 -9.94 -0.23
N LYS A 115 -9.31 -11.24 -0.24
CA LYS A 115 -9.57 -11.97 1.00
C LYS A 115 -8.32 -11.95 1.88
N PRO A 116 -8.45 -11.86 3.21
CA PRO A 116 -7.31 -11.70 4.13
C PRO A 116 -6.19 -12.74 3.92
N GLU A 117 -6.54 -14.00 3.71
CA GLU A 117 -5.62 -15.11 3.47
C GLU A 117 -4.80 -15.00 2.17
N PHE A 118 -5.24 -14.16 1.23
CA PHE A 118 -4.57 -13.93 -0.06
C PHE A 118 -3.94 -12.52 -0.17
N SER A 119 -3.90 -11.78 0.94
CA SER A 119 -3.35 -10.41 0.96
C SER A 119 -1.91 -10.34 0.47
N GLY A 120 -1.08 -11.36 0.75
CA GLY A 120 0.30 -11.45 0.28
C GLY A 120 0.41 -11.61 -1.25
N GLU A 121 -0.41 -12.49 -1.85
CA GLU A 121 -0.45 -12.67 -3.30
C GLU A 121 -0.95 -11.39 -3.99
N ALA A 122 -1.99 -10.76 -3.44
CA ALA A 122 -2.52 -9.50 -3.95
C ALA A 122 -1.49 -8.37 -3.86
N ALA A 123 -0.74 -8.30 -2.74
CA ALA A 123 0.34 -7.34 -2.55
C ALA A 123 1.43 -7.50 -3.61
N GLN A 124 1.92 -8.73 -3.82
CA GLN A 124 2.92 -9.00 -4.87
C GLN A 124 2.40 -8.65 -6.27
N LYS A 125 1.11 -8.89 -6.53
CA LYS A 125 0.52 -8.62 -7.84
C LYS A 125 0.37 -7.14 -8.10
N ILE A 126 -0.16 -6.35 -7.14
CA ILE A 126 -0.34 -4.91 -7.33
C ILE A 126 0.98 -4.17 -7.54
N LEU A 127 2.07 -4.62 -6.92
CA LEU A 127 3.40 -4.03 -7.08
C LEU A 127 3.87 -3.99 -8.54
N GLN A 128 3.40 -4.90 -9.39
CA GLN A 128 3.73 -4.94 -10.83
C GLN A 128 3.10 -3.77 -11.61
N PHE A 129 2.08 -3.13 -11.06
CA PHE A 129 1.33 -2.05 -11.71
C PHE A 129 1.61 -0.67 -11.11
N LEU A 130 2.23 -0.61 -9.91
CA LEU A 130 2.49 0.66 -9.25
C LEU A 130 3.54 1.48 -9.99
N PRO A 131 3.26 2.75 -10.28
CA PRO A 131 4.21 3.65 -10.93
C PRO A 131 5.27 4.15 -9.94
N SER A 132 6.28 4.86 -10.48
CA SER A 132 7.36 5.46 -9.68
C SER A 132 7.04 6.86 -9.16
N ASN A 133 5.86 7.43 -9.46
CA ASN A 133 5.38 8.69 -8.87
C ASN A 133 4.90 8.45 -7.43
N LEU A 134 4.44 9.51 -6.76
CA LEU A 134 3.86 9.40 -5.43
C LEU A 134 2.63 8.48 -5.44
N VAL A 135 2.63 7.48 -4.56
CA VAL A 135 1.50 6.59 -4.30
C VAL A 135 0.97 6.87 -2.90
N VAL A 136 -0.32 7.24 -2.80
CA VAL A 136 -1.02 7.41 -1.53
C VAL A 136 -1.92 6.20 -1.32
N CYS A 137 -1.59 5.37 -0.33
CA CYS A 137 -2.25 4.09 -0.08
C CYS A 137 -3.10 4.11 1.19
N GLU A 138 -4.36 3.71 1.07
CA GLU A 138 -5.23 3.38 2.20
C GLU A 138 -5.31 1.85 2.35
N SER A 139 -4.73 1.31 3.42
CA SER A 139 -4.77 -0.13 3.70
C SER A 139 -4.58 -0.43 5.18
N GLY A 140 -5.30 -1.44 5.68
CA GLY A 140 -5.13 -1.93 7.04
C GLY A 140 -3.99 -2.93 7.22
N GLY A 141 -3.49 -3.57 6.14
CA GLY A 141 -2.55 -4.70 6.22
C GLY A 141 -1.35 -4.61 5.27
N PHE A 142 -1.28 -3.64 4.37
CA PHE A 142 -0.21 -3.58 3.36
C PHE A 142 1.19 -3.39 3.95
N HIS A 143 1.29 -2.81 5.16
CA HIS A 143 2.53 -2.68 5.95
C HIS A 143 3.23 -4.02 6.25
N GLU A 144 2.52 -5.13 6.17
CA GLU A 144 3.09 -6.47 6.37
C GLU A 144 4.01 -6.89 5.22
N PHE A 145 3.77 -6.36 4.01
CA PHE A 145 4.46 -6.76 2.77
C PHE A 145 5.45 -5.72 2.26
N VAL A 146 5.32 -4.46 2.71
CA VAL A 146 6.13 -3.35 2.18
C VAL A 146 6.71 -2.48 3.29
N ASN A 147 7.87 -1.85 2.98
CA ASN A 147 8.44 -0.76 3.74
C ASN A 147 8.14 0.55 2.99
N PRO A 148 7.12 1.32 3.41
CA PRO A 148 6.77 2.59 2.77
C PRO A 148 7.80 3.69 3.06
N GLY A 149 7.83 4.74 2.24
CA GLY A 149 8.60 5.95 2.53
C GLY A 149 8.06 6.70 3.76
N LEU A 150 6.72 6.65 3.96
CA LEU A 150 6.07 7.21 5.14
C LEU A 150 4.88 6.36 5.55
N PHE A 151 4.71 6.11 6.84
CA PHE A 151 3.59 5.37 7.39
C PHE A 151 2.83 6.20 8.42
N LEU A 152 1.54 6.44 8.17
CA LEU A 152 0.63 7.18 9.04
C LEU A 152 -0.41 6.23 9.64
N MET A 153 -0.66 6.32 10.94
CA MET A 153 -1.72 5.59 11.63
C MET A 153 -2.71 6.57 12.24
N ILE A 154 -3.95 6.53 11.76
CA ILE A 154 -5.01 7.45 12.21
C ILE A 154 -5.83 6.82 13.33
N LYS A 155 -6.12 7.62 14.34
CA LYS A 155 -7.11 7.32 15.40
C LYS A 155 -7.97 8.55 15.71
N HIS A 156 -9.11 8.36 16.38
CA HIS A 156 -9.80 9.50 16.97
C HIS A 156 -9.01 10.05 18.16
N ALA A 157 -9.07 11.35 18.33
CA ALA A 157 -8.48 12.02 19.48
C ALA A 157 -9.12 11.47 20.76
N GLY A 158 -8.28 11.12 21.74
CA GLY A 158 -8.73 10.50 22.98
C GLY A 158 -8.88 8.98 22.97
N ASP A 159 -8.96 8.32 21.77
CA ASP A 159 -9.05 6.88 21.72
C ASP A 159 -7.72 6.21 22.15
N GLU A 160 -7.83 5.07 22.80
CA GLU A 160 -6.70 4.17 23.00
C GLU A 160 -6.30 3.48 21.68
N ILE A 161 -5.04 3.08 21.57
CA ILE A 161 -4.56 2.31 20.42
C ILE A 161 -4.93 0.85 20.62
N ILE A 162 -5.92 0.36 19.85
CA ILE A 162 -6.36 -1.03 19.87
C ILE A 162 -5.55 -1.93 18.92
N LYS A 163 -5.00 -1.35 17.85
CA LYS A 163 -4.13 -2.07 16.88
C LYS A 163 -2.65 -1.88 17.23
N THR A 164 -2.27 -2.31 18.43
CA THR A 164 -0.91 -2.14 18.96
C THR A 164 0.18 -2.77 18.08
N HIS A 165 -0.13 -3.85 17.34
CA HIS A 165 0.79 -4.48 16.41
C HIS A 165 1.31 -3.53 15.31
N LEU A 166 0.54 -2.47 14.95
CA LEU A 166 0.98 -1.47 13.98
C LEU A 166 2.16 -0.63 14.51
N LEU A 167 2.31 -0.50 15.82
CA LEU A 167 3.40 0.27 16.43
C LEU A 167 4.78 -0.35 16.12
N ASN A 168 4.84 -1.66 15.87
CA ASN A 168 6.08 -2.35 15.49
C ASN A 168 6.65 -1.85 14.15
N TYR A 169 5.85 -1.13 13.36
CA TYR A 169 6.25 -0.55 12.08
C TYR A 169 6.53 0.96 12.16
N SER A 170 6.64 1.49 13.38
CA SER A 170 6.96 2.89 13.66
C SER A 170 6.11 3.91 12.88
N PRO A 171 4.77 3.80 12.87
CA PRO A 171 3.94 4.78 12.19
C PRO A 171 3.97 6.13 12.92
N ILE A 172 3.78 7.21 12.18
CA ILE A 172 3.41 8.50 12.77
C ILE A 172 1.93 8.42 13.15
N ILE A 173 1.65 8.66 14.41
CA ILE A 173 0.27 8.68 14.91
C ILE A 173 -0.38 10.01 14.55
N VAL A 174 -1.55 9.94 13.91
CA VAL A 174 -2.34 11.11 13.52
C VAL A 174 -3.67 11.06 14.24
N ASN A 175 -3.99 12.07 15.04
CA ASN A 175 -5.25 12.19 15.73
C ASN A 175 -6.26 12.97 14.89
N ASN A 176 -7.47 12.41 14.79
CA ASN A 176 -8.63 13.04 14.17
C ASN A 176 -9.58 13.51 15.28
N ASN A 177 -9.83 14.80 15.41
CA ASN A 177 -10.75 15.36 16.39
C ASN A 177 -12.21 15.45 15.90
N GLY A 178 -12.50 14.88 14.71
CA GLY A 178 -13.82 14.90 14.07
C GLY A 178 -13.96 16.00 13.01
N THR A 179 -13.22 17.07 13.09
CA THR A 179 -13.19 18.18 12.12
C THR A 179 -11.87 18.27 11.37
N ASP A 180 -10.76 17.97 12.04
CA ASP A 180 -9.41 18.09 11.47
C ASP A 180 -8.45 17.05 12.06
N PHE A 181 -7.26 16.98 11.48
CA PHE A 181 -6.14 16.13 11.89
C PHE A 181 -5.05 16.98 12.53
N ASP A 182 -4.39 16.45 13.57
CA ASP A 182 -3.19 17.06 14.17
C ASP A 182 -1.91 16.83 13.33
N PHE A 183 -2.07 16.71 12.05
CA PHE A 183 -1.00 16.44 11.09
C PHE A 183 -0.95 17.52 10.01
N ASP A 184 0.15 18.25 9.98
CA ASP A 184 0.37 19.29 8.97
C ASP A 184 0.88 18.69 7.65
N ILE A 185 -0.01 18.62 6.66
CA ILE A 185 0.29 18.11 5.32
C ILE A 185 1.36 18.94 4.61
N GLN A 186 1.55 20.23 4.97
CA GLN A 186 2.58 21.08 4.40
C GLN A 186 4.01 20.62 4.76
N GLN A 187 4.16 19.80 5.80
CA GLN A 187 5.44 19.18 6.17
C GLN A 187 5.81 18.00 5.27
N LEU A 188 4.92 17.53 4.41
CA LEU A 188 5.23 16.47 3.45
C LEU A 188 6.10 17.00 2.31
N GLU A 189 7.11 16.23 1.95
CA GLU A 189 7.96 16.45 0.78
C GLU A 189 8.06 15.17 -0.04
N PHE A 190 7.85 15.30 -1.36
CA PHE A 190 8.16 14.23 -2.32
C PHE A 190 9.32 14.67 -3.20
N LYS A 191 10.49 14.08 -3.01
CA LYS A 191 11.72 14.41 -3.73
C LYS A 191 12.54 13.15 -4.00
N ASN A 192 13.17 13.06 -5.16
CA ASN A 192 13.98 11.91 -5.56
C ASN A 192 13.22 10.57 -5.40
N LYS A 193 11.95 10.55 -5.81
CA LYS A 193 11.03 9.39 -5.69
C LYS A 193 10.86 8.90 -4.25
N THR A 194 11.02 9.75 -3.26
CA THR A 194 10.84 9.43 -1.85
C THR A 194 9.88 10.41 -1.20
N ILE A 195 8.88 9.88 -0.50
CA ILE A 195 7.99 10.67 0.37
C ILE A 195 8.54 10.67 1.79
N LYS A 196 8.63 11.83 2.40
CA LYS A 196 9.13 12.02 3.76
C LYS A 196 8.57 13.29 4.39
N LEU A 197 8.82 13.51 5.68
CA LEU A 197 8.68 14.82 6.29
C LEU A 197 9.86 15.74 5.88
N LYS A 198 9.59 17.02 5.74
CA LYS A 198 10.62 18.05 5.63
C LYS A 198 11.45 18.08 6.93
N ASN A 199 12.74 18.26 6.79
CA ASN A 199 13.65 18.48 7.92
C ASN A 199 13.47 19.89 8.44
#